data_c42b2289b6de8a3b413a3df8266a2c6f
#
_entry.id   c42b2289b6de8a3b413a3df8266a2c6f
#
_cell.length_a   1.000
_cell.length_b   1.000
_cell.length_c   1.000
_cell.angle_alpha   90.00
_cell.angle_beta   90.00
_cell.angle_gamma   90.00
#
_symmetry.space_group_name_H-M   'P 1'
#
loop_
_entity.id
_entity.type
_entity.pdbx_description
1 polymer ?
#
loop_
_entity_poly.entity_id
_entity_poly.type
_entity_poly.pdbx_seq_one_letter_code
_entity_poly.pdbx_strand_id
1 'polypeptide(L)'
;MKVIHQITAGFRRGDAISEEALLLREVFRNNGCTSELFCDGATIAENMRNEVAEISKLPTIVQPEDVAILHLSIGSRVNQVFSSLPCKKVILYHNVTPSQYLERLNPPMAQILEDGRKQVAALANVADVNLADSAYNARE
;
A
#
# COMPACT_ATOMS: atom_id res chain seq x y z
N MET A 1 -15.83 6.38 -16.33
CA MET A 1 -15.67 5.22 -15.44
C MET A 1 -14.65 5.58 -14.37
N LYS A 2 -14.94 5.30 -13.12
CA LYS A 2 -13.98 5.55 -12.04
C LYS A 2 -12.87 4.50 -12.05
N VAL A 3 -11.65 4.95 -11.88
CA VAL A 3 -10.46 4.09 -11.77
C VAL A 3 -9.91 4.19 -10.35
N ILE A 4 -9.78 3.04 -9.68
CA ILE A 4 -9.26 2.94 -8.31
C ILE A 4 -8.15 1.90 -8.30
N HIS A 5 -6.92 2.35 -8.19
CA HIS A 5 -5.76 1.49 -8.07
C HIS A 5 -5.38 1.28 -6.61
N GLN A 6 -4.85 0.12 -6.27
CA GLN A 6 -4.36 -0.18 -4.93
C GLN A 6 -2.87 -0.52 -4.97
N ILE A 7 -2.16 -0.13 -3.94
CA ILE A 7 -0.71 -0.29 -3.81
C ILE A 7 -0.41 -1.01 -2.50
N THR A 8 0.37 -2.08 -2.56
CA THR A 8 0.85 -2.83 -1.40
C THR A 8 2.37 -2.93 -1.40
N ALA A 9 2.99 -3.06 -0.24
CA ALA A 9 4.45 -3.22 -0.11
C ALA A 9 4.92 -4.64 -0.40
N GLY A 10 4.08 -5.63 -0.16
CA GLY A 10 4.30 -7.04 -0.46
C GLY A 10 3.00 -7.69 -0.93
N PHE A 11 3.10 -8.84 -1.62
CA PHE A 11 1.91 -9.52 -2.12
C PHE A 11 2.08 -11.04 -2.11
N ARG A 12 1.30 -11.72 -1.26
CA ARG A 12 1.30 -13.18 -1.14
C ARG A 12 -0.06 -13.72 -0.66
N ARG A 13 -0.36 -14.97 -0.99
CA ARG A 13 -1.52 -15.68 -0.44
C ARG A 13 -1.41 -15.83 1.07
N GLY A 14 -2.54 -15.68 1.77
CA GLY A 14 -2.63 -15.84 3.21
C GLY A 14 -2.10 -14.65 4.02
N ASP A 15 -1.57 -13.64 3.36
CA ASP A 15 -1.26 -12.36 3.97
C ASP A 15 -2.51 -11.49 4.04
N ALA A 16 -2.82 -10.97 5.24
CA ALA A 16 -4.07 -10.26 5.49
C ALA A 16 -4.26 -9.04 4.57
N ILE A 17 -3.22 -8.25 4.34
CA ILE A 17 -3.30 -7.06 3.49
C ILE A 17 -3.49 -7.45 2.02
N SER A 18 -2.78 -8.48 1.56
CA SER A 18 -2.92 -8.98 0.19
C SER A 18 -4.34 -9.50 -0.08
N GLU A 19 -4.91 -10.27 0.86
CA GLU A 19 -6.27 -10.79 0.74
C GLU A 19 -7.31 -9.64 0.81
N GLU A 20 -7.12 -8.66 1.66
CA GLU A 20 -7.98 -7.47 1.72
C GLU A 20 -7.94 -6.68 0.40
N ALA A 21 -6.76 -6.48 -0.16
CA ALA A 21 -6.60 -5.78 -1.43
C ALA A 21 -7.30 -6.50 -2.59
N LEU A 22 -7.23 -7.84 -2.62
CA LEU A 22 -7.98 -8.66 -3.58
C LEU A 22 -9.49 -8.50 -3.40
N LEU A 23 -9.98 -8.57 -2.17
CA LEU A 23 -11.39 -8.40 -1.85
C LEU A 23 -11.89 -7.01 -2.24
N LEU A 24 -11.17 -5.96 -1.91
CA LEU A 24 -11.52 -4.60 -2.29
C LEU A 24 -11.52 -4.41 -3.81
N ARG A 25 -10.59 -5.03 -4.53
CA ARG A 25 -10.60 -5.03 -6.00
C ARG A 25 -11.91 -5.59 -6.55
N GLU A 26 -12.38 -6.72 -6.01
CA GLU A 26 -13.65 -7.32 -6.40
C GLU A 26 -14.84 -6.39 -6.09
N VAL A 27 -14.84 -5.78 -4.90
CA VAL A 27 -15.88 -4.82 -4.52
C VAL A 27 -15.91 -3.64 -5.48
N PHE A 28 -14.76 -3.05 -5.81
CA PHE A 28 -14.70 -1.93 -6.75
C PHE A 28 -15.18 -2.30 -8.15
N ARG A 29 -14.73 -3.45 -8.66
CA ARG A 29 -15.15 -3.96 -9.98
C ARG A 29 -16.66 -4.23 -10.04
N ASN A 30 -17.22 -4.84 -9.00
CA ASN A 30 -18.65 -5.12 -8.90
C ASN A 30 -19.51 -3.84 -8.80
N ASN A 31 -18.88 -2.72 -8.42
CA ASN A 31 -19.52 -1.40 -8.40
C ASN A 31 -19.16 -0.53 -9.63
N GLY A 32 -18.70 -1.14 -10.72
CA GLY A 32 -18.49 -0.46 -11.99
C GLY A 32 -17.18 0.35 -12.06
N CYS A 33 -16.22 0.11 -11.17
CA CYS A 33 -14.91 0.74 -11.24
C CYS A 33 -13.90 -0.16 -11.96
N THR A 34 -12.95 0.43 -12.65
CA THR A 34 -11.70 -0.27 -13.01
C THR A 34 -10.79 -0.28 -11.78
N SER A 35 -10.24 -1.44 -11.43
CA SER A 35 -9.36 -1.55 -10.27
C SER A 35 -8.25 -2.57 -10.53
N GLU A 36 -7.01 -2.12 -10.34
CA GLU A 36 -5.81 -2.92 -10.48
C GLU A 36 -4.93 -2.79 -9.24
N LEU A 37 -4.11 -3.83 -9.01
CA LEU A 37 -3.20 -3.92 -7.87
C LEU A 37 -1.76 -3.72 -8.33
N PHE A 38 -0.99 -2.98 -7.54
CA PHE A 38 0.42 -2.69 -7.79
C PHE A 38 1.25 -2.97 -6.54
N CYS A 39 2.44 -3.52 -6.73
CA CYS A 39 3.35 -3.87 -5.66
C CYS A 39 4.81 -3.77 -6.14
N ASP A 40 5.75 -3.72 -5.21
CA ASP A 40 7.15 -3.88 -5.53
C ASP A 40 7.39 -5.29 -6.09
N GLY A 41 7.88 -5.37 -7.32
CA GLY A 41 8.10 -6.64 -8.02
C GLY A 41 9.01 -7.62 -7.26
N ALA A 42 9.94 -7.12 -6.44
CA ALA A 42 10.82 -7.94 -5.62
C ALA A 42 10.09 -8.67 -4.47
N THR A 43 8.92 -8.20 -4.09
CA THR A 43 8.13 -8.70 -2.94
C THR A 43 6.82 -9.38 -3.36
N ILE A 44 6.63 -9.63 -4.64
CA ILE A 44 5.49 -10.39 -5.16
C ILE A 44 5.83 -11.88 -5.14
N ALA A 45 5.01 -12.68 -4.45
CA ALA A 45 5.13 -14.14 -4.49
C ALA A 45 4.91 -14.66 -5.92
N GLU A 46 5.67 -15.69 -6.31
CA GLU A 46 5.67 -16.22 -7.69
C GLU A 46 4.27 -16.59 -8.19
N ASN A 47 3.48 -17.24 -7.34
CA ASN A 47 2.11 -17.64 -7.66
C ASN A 47 1.09 -16.50 -7.71
N MET A 48 1.49 -15.27 -7.40
CA MET A 48 0.63 -14.07 -7.40
C MET A 48 0.97 -13.07 -8.52
N ARG A 49 1.97 -13.36 -9.34
CA ARG A 49 2.44 -12.44 -10.39
C ARG A 49 1.39 -12.11 -11.47
N ASN A 50 0.37 -12.95 -11.60
CA ASN A 50 -0.74 -12.70 -12.51
C ASN A 50 -1.83 -11.80 -11.91
N GLU A 51 -1.82 -11.60 -10.59
CA GLU A 51 -2.83 -10.83 -9.85
C GLU A 51 -2.43 -9.37 -9.63
N VAL A 52 -1.13 -9.09 -9.63
CA VAL A 52 -0.59 -7.79 -9.25
C VAL A 52 0.51 -7.35 -10.20
N ALA A 53 0.51 -6.08 -10.59
CA ALA A 53 1.51 -5.51 -11.48
C ALA A 53 2.67 -4.88 -10.70
N GLU A 54 3.81 -4.74 -11.36
CA GLU A 54 4.96 -4.04 -10.81
C GLU A 54 4.67 -2.54 -10.68
N ILE A 55 5.03 -1.95 -9.53
CA ILE A 55 4.70 -0.58 -9.16
C ILE A 55 5.20 0.48 -10.16
N SER A 56 6.31 0.24 -10.84
CA SER A 56 6.87 1.18 -11.83
C SER A 56 5.95 1.42 -13.03
N LYS A 57 4.97 0.55 -13.25
CA LYS A 57 3.96 0.73 -14.31
C LYS A 57 2.92 1.78 -13.95
N LEU A 58 2.61 1.95 -12.66
CA LEU A 58 1.52 2.83 -12.23
C LEU A 58 1.70 4.29 -12.66
N PRO A 59 2.88 4.93 -12.47
CA PRO A 59 3.08 6.31 -12.93
C PRO A 59 2.89 6.54 -14.43
N THR A 60 2.98 5.47 -15.23
CA THR A 60 2.84 5.58 -16.70
C THR A 60 1.40 5.49 -17.19
N ILE A 61 0.48 5.07 -16.34
CA ILE A 61 -0.92 4.84 -16.72
C ILE A 61 -1.92 5.68 -15.91
N VAL A 62 -1.56 6.09 -14.68
CA VAL A 62 -2.46 6.82 -13.79
C VAL A 62 -2.78 8.21 -14.32
N GLN A 63 -4.05 8.60 -14.20
CA GLN A 63 -4.55 9.92 -14.61
C GLN A 63 -4.88 10.77 -13.37
N PRO A 64 -4.93 12.11 -13.49
CA PRO A 64 -5.24 13.01 -12.36
C PRO A 64 -6.60 12.76 -11.70
N GLU A 65 -7.57 12.26 -12.44
CA GLU A 65 -8.92 11.92 -11.95
C GLU A 65 -9.03 10.56 -11.26
N ASP A 66 -8.01 9.71 -11.40
CA ASP A 66 -7.97 8.40 -10.77
C ASP A 66 -7.78 8.50 -9.26
N VAL A 67 -7.99 7.39 -8.56
CA VAL A 67 -7.73 7.24 -7.14
C VAL A 67 -6.67 6.17 -6.94
N ALA A 68 -5.65 6.47 -6.15
CA ALA A 68 -4.67 5.49 -5.68
C ALA A 68 -4.84 5.29 -4.17
N ILE A 69 -4.99 4.05 -3.74
CA ILE A 69 -5.08 3.65 -2.34
C ILE A 69 -3.76 2.96 -1.96
N LEU A 70 -3.04 3.52 -1.02
CA LEU A 70 -1.85 2.89 -0.43
C LEU A 70 -2.24 2.13 0.83
N HIS A 71 -2.00 0.82 0.84
CA HIS A 71 -2.03 0.01 2.06
C HIS A 71 -0.71 0.20 2.81
N LEU A 72 -0.70 1.12 3.75
CA LEU A 72 0.51 1.53 4.47
C LEU A 72 0.75 0.65 5.68
N SER A 73 1.79 -0.17 5.64
CA SER A 73 2.08 -1.16 6.69
C SER A 73 3.58 -1.30 7.01
N ILE A 74 4.46 -0.85 6.15
CA ILE A 74 5.91 -1.02 6.28
C ILE A 74 6.66 0.00 5.42
N GLY A 75 7.94 0.21 5.70
CA GLY A 75 8.84 0.97 4.84
C GLY A 75 9.04 0.28 3.49
N SER A 76 8.83 1.02 2.40
CA SER A 76 8.91 0.48 1.04
C SER A 76 9.07 1.60 0.01
N ARG A 77 9.71 1.29 -1.10
CA ARG A 77 9.79 2.21 -2.24
C ARG A 77 8.42 2.54 -2.85
N VAL A 78 7.42 1.67 -2.66
CA VAL A 78 6.06 1.96 -3.14
C VAL A 78 5.46 3.19 -2.49
N ASN A 79 5.85 3.50 -1.24
CA ASN A 79 5.44 4.70 -0.53
C ASN A 79 5.94 5.97 -1.21
N GLN A 80 7.16 5.96 -1.74
CA GLN A 80 7.73 7.07 -2.49
C GLN A 80 7.04 7.25 -3.85
N VAL A 81 6.79 6.14 -4.56
CA VAL A 81 6.05 6.17 -5.83
C VAL A 81 4.67 6.76 -5.60
N PHE A 82 3.92 6.27 -4.61
CA PHE A 82 2.60 6.79 -4.25
C PHE A 82 2.63 8.30 -4.00
N SER A 83 3.61 8.77 -3.25
CA SER A 83 3.76 10.20 -2.93
C SER A 83 3.84 11.08 -4.18
N SER A 84 4.48 10.60 -5.25
CA SER A 84 4.71 11.33 -6.48
C SER A 84 3.59 11.24 -7.52
N LEU A 85 2.58 10.40 -7.30
CA LEU A 85 1.48 10.24 -8.27
C LEU A 85 0.67 11.54 -8.42
N PRO A 86 0.18 11.85 -9.63
CA PRO A 86 -0.59 13.08 -9.88
C PRO A 86 -2.08 12.96 -9.54
N CYS A 87 -2.54 11.77 -9.12
CA CYS A 87 -3.94 11.46 -8.87
C CYS A 87 -4.39 11.76 -7.44
N LYS A 88 -5.67 11.51 -7.15
CA LYS A 88 -6.22 11.53 -5.80
C LYS A 88 -5.62 10.40 -4.97
N LYS A 89 -5.24 10.70 -3.74
CA LYS A 89 -4.50 9.80 -2.87
C LYS A 89 -5.28 9.44 -1.62
N VAL A 90 -5.37 8.16 -1.34
CA VAL A 90 -5.97 7.61 -0.13
C VAL A 90 -4.93 6.72 0.55
N ILE A 91 -4.74 6.89 1.85
CA ILE A 91 -3.97 5.96 2.67
C ILE A 91 -4.93 5.12 3.50
N LEU A 92 -4.77 3.81 3.46
CA LEU A 92 -5.34 2.87 4.41
C LEU A 92 -4.21 2.37 5.31
N TYR A 93 -4.20 2.83 6.54
CA TYR A 93 -3.14 2.57 7.50
C TYR A 93 -3.41 1.29 8.29
N HIS A 94 -2.47 0.34 8.21
CA HIS A 94 -2.53 -0.98 8.85
C HIS A 94 -1.61 -1.11 10.07
N ASN A 95 -1.05 -0.02 10.56
CA ASN A 95 0.01 0.05 11.55
C ASN A 95 1.39 -0.39 11.00
N VAL A 96 2.43 0.14 11.61
CA VAL A 96 3.82 -0.30 11.42
C VAL A 96 4.33 -0.83 12.74
N THR A 97 4.69 -2.11 12.78
CA THR A 97 5.22 -2.75 13.99
C THR A 97 6.40 -1.95 14.57
N PRO A 98 6.41 -1.61 15.86
CA PRO A 98 7.54 -0.92 16.47
C PRO A 98 8.84 -1.72 16.30
N SER A 99 9.89 -1.07 15.82
CA SER A 99 11.19 -1.69 15.51
C SER A 99 11.82 -2.39 16.69
N GLN A 100 11.60 -1.87 17.90
CA GLN A 100 12.15 -2.40 19.15
C GLN A 100 11.86 -3.88 19.41
N TYR A 101 10.75 -4.41 18.87
CA TYR A 101 10.42 -5.82 19.03
C TYR A 101 11.30 -6.75 18.20
N LEU A 102 11.94 -6.24 17.16
CA LEU A 102 12.76 -7.02 16.24
C LEU A 102 14.26 -6.68 16.27
N GLU A 103 14.68 -5.66 16.98
CA GLU A 103 16.07 -5.20 17.00
C GLU A 103 17.09 -6.32 17.32
N ARG A 104 16.75 -7.23 18.23
CA ARG A 104 17.61 -8.35 18.63
C ARG A 104 17.43 -9.59 17.75
N LEU A 105 16.26 -9.77 17.15
CA LEU A 105 15.90 -10.99 16.42
C LEU A 105 16.17 -10.87 14.93
N ASN A 106 15.91 -9.70 14.38
CA ASN A 106 16.05 -9.43 12.95
C ASN A 106 16.38 -7.94 12.74
N PRO A 107 17.65 -7.53 12.93
CA PRO A 107 18.06 -6.14 12.78
C PRO A 107 17.74 -5.51 11.41
N PRO A 108 17.89 -6.22 10.25
CA PRO A 108 17.50 -5.67 8.97
C PRO A 108 16.01 -5.33 8.89
N MET A 109 15.14 -6.19 9.45
CA MET A 109 13.70 -5.93 9.49
C MET A 109 13.37 -4.78 10.45
N ALA A 110 14.05 -4.68 11.59
CA ALA A 110 13.89 -3.56 12.51
C ALA A 110 14.19 -2.22 11.82
N GLN A 111 15.21 -2.16 10.98
CA GLN A 111 15.53 -0.96 10.20
C GLN A 111 14.43 -0.61 9.20
N ILE A 112 13.86 -1.60 8.51
CA ILE A 112 12.73 -1.39 7.57
C ILE A 112 11.50 -0.85 8.32
N LEU A 113 11.23 -1.35 9.52
CA LEU A 113 10.14 -0.86 10.37
C LEU A 113 10.37 0.58 10.85
N GLU A 114 11.59 0.91 11.24
CA GLU A 114 11.96 2.29 11.63
C GLU A 114 11.80 3.26 10.46
N ASP A 115 12.26 2.88 9.28
CA ASP A 115 12.09 3.67 8.07
C ASP A 115 10.60 3.79 7.69
N GLY A 116 9.82 2.74 7.91
CA GLY A 116 8.37 2.75 7.75
C GLY A 116 7.70 3.79 8.64
N ARG A 117 8.08 3.89 9.91
CA ARG A 117 7.57 4.92 10.85
C ARG A 117 7.89 6.34 10.37
N LYS A 118 9.10 6.58 9.87
CA LYS A 118 9.48 7.86 9.28
C LYS A 118 8.66 8.18 8.03
N GLN A 119 8.40 7.18 7.20
CA GLN A 119 7.56 7.33 6.00
C GLN A 119 6.10 7.62 6.35
N VAL A 120 5.53 7.03 7.41
CA VAL A 120 4.18 7.38 7.91
C VAL A 120 4.09 8.87 8.21
N ALA A 121 5.04 9.40 8.97
CA ALA A 121 5.06 10.84 9.30
C ALA A 121 5.18 11.72 8.04
N ALA A 122 5.99 11.32 7.08
CA ALA A 122 6.17 12.06 5.82
C ALA A 122 4.90 12.01 4.94
N LEU A 123 4.14 10.91 4.99
CA LEU A 123 2.95 10.71 4.17
C LEU A 123 1.67 11.31 4.78
N ALA A 124 1.68 11.67 6.05
CA ALA A 124 0.50 12.15 6.75
C ALA A 124 -0.22 13.33 6.05
N ASN A 125 0.55 14.18 5.37
CA ASN A 125 0.02 15.36 4.65
C ASN A 125 0.00 15.19 3.12
N VAL A 126 0.33 14.01 2.61
CA VAL A 126 0.38 13.73 1.16
C VAL A 126 -0.96 13.26 0.63
N ALA A 127 -1.69 12.47 1.41
CA ALA A 127 -2.97 11.92 1.00
C ALA A 127 -4.10 12.94 1.17
N ASP A 128 -5.08 12.87 0.26
CA ASP A 128 -6.33 13.62 0.35
C ASP A 128 -7.24 13.05 1.45
N VAL A 129 -7.15 11.74 1.69
CA VAL A 129 -7.90 11.02 2.72
C VAL A 129 -7.00 10.02 3.42
N ASN A 130 -7.01 10.04 4.75
CA ASN A 130 -6.35 9.05 5.59
C ASN A 130 -7.41 8.20 6.29
N LEU A 131 -7.32 6.88 6.10
CA LEU A 131 -8.17 5.87 6.73
C LEU A 131 -7.29 4.95 7.58
N ALA A 132 -7.89 4.30 8.55
CA ALA A 132 -7.25 3.26 9.34
C ALA A 132 -8.18 2.05 9.46
N ASP A 133 -7.59 0.87 9.56
CA ASP A 133 -8.33 -0.40 9.68
C ASP A 133 -8.94 -0.63 11.07
N SER A 134 -8.58 0.21 12.05
CA SER A 134 -9.11 0.15 13.41
C SER A 134 -9.12 1.51 14.09
N ALA A 135 -9.96 1.67 15.13
CA ALA A 135 -9.97 2.85 15.97
C ALA A 135 -8.64 3.07 16.70
N TYR A 136 -7.90 1.99 16.98
CA TYR A 136 -6.56 2.07 17.58
C TYR A 136 -5.59 2.73 16.61
N ASN A 137 -5.52 2.24 15.38
CA ASN A 137 -4.61 2.77 14.35
C ASN A 137 -4.98 4.18 13.91
N ALA A 138 -6.27 4.55 13.98
CA ALA A 138 -6.73 5.91 13.66
C ALA A 138 -6.24 6.99 14.64
N ARG A 139 -5.72 6.59 15.80
CA ARG A 139 -5.21 7.52 16.82
C ARG A 139 -3.74 7.87 16.67
N GLU A 140 -3.01 7.14 15.82
CA GLU A 140 -1.61 7.42 15.51
C GLU A 140 -1.46 8.55 14.48
#